data_2d8035ef13491e0feba9c79b811558f1
#
_entry.id   2d8035ef13491e0feba9c79b811558f1
#
_cell.length_a   1.000
_cell.length_b   1.000
_cell.length_c   1.000
_cell.angle_alpha   90.00
_cell.angle_beta   90.00
_cell.angle_gamma   90.00
#
_symmetry.space_group_name_H-M   'P 1'
#
loop_
_entity.id
_entity.type
_entity.pdbx_description
1 polymer ?
#
loop_
_entity_poly.entity_id
_entity_poly.type
_entity_poly.pdbx_seq_one_letter_code
_entity_poly.pdbx_strand_id
1 'polypeptide(L)'
;MVSIKPFRAVRPNSYDVDQIASLPYDVVSKSEVLKLVEDNPKSFLNIDRTDVRFETEDADEVYELAKDKLADFMDKGWLIKEEEPALYIYRLLQGDRLQYGLVTTIAVADYADGHIKRHEFTRPDKEKDRIRHNDCSDANTSPIFLTMRKNSKLKFLLKKERDARLPLYSFDSFNDTNHCIWRITDPATIENIQS
;
A
#
# COMPACT_ATOMS: atom_id res chain seq x y z
N MET A 1 15.61 12.66 -13.08
CA MET A 1 14.75 11.45 -13.21
C MET A 1 14.43 11.02 -11.80
N VAL A 2 13.21 10.60 -11.53
CA VAL A 2 12.83 10.14 -10.17
C VAL A 2 13.53 8.82 -9.85
N SER A 3 14.17 8.76 -8.68
CA SER A 3 14.90 7.58 -8.22
C SER A 3 13.95 6.60 -7.53
N ILE A 4 13.77 5.44 -8.12
CA ILE A 4 12.94 4.35 -7.57
C ILE A 4 13.81 3.20 -7.09
N LYS A 5 13.37 2.48 -6.04
CA LYS A 5 14.09 1.33 -5.51
C LYS A 5 13.13 0.18 -5.17
N PRO A 6 13.56 -1.08 -5.37
CA PRO A 6 12.84 -2.22 -4.81
C PRO A 6 12.91 -2.20 -3.28
N PHE A 7 11.93 -2.84 -2.63
CA PHE A 7 11.85 -2.88 -1.17
C PHE A 7 11.31 -4.22 -0.67
N ARG A 8 11.58 -4.52 0.59
CA ARG A 8 11.08 -5.71 1.28
C ARG A 8 9.71 -5.40 1.88
N ALA A 9 8.66 -5.68 1.13
CA ALA A 9 7.30 -5.41 1.56
C ALA A 9 6.87 -6.30 2.73
N VAL A 10 6.07 -5.73 3.64
CA VAL A 10 5.17 -6.48 4.49
C VAL A 10 3.83 -6.53 3.75
N ARG A 11 3.32 -7.72 3.50
CA ARG A 11 2.15 -7.92 2.67
C ARG A 11 1.28 -9.07 3.15
N PRO A 12 0.01 -9.14 2.76
CA PRO A 12 -0.85 -10.29 3.06
C PRO A 12 -0.23 -11.61 2.58
N ASN A 13 -0.50 -12.70 3.31
CA ASN A 13 -0.35 -14.03 2.72
C ASN A 13 -1.37 -14.23 1.59
N SER A 14 -1.13 -15.21 0.71
CA SER A 14 -1.98 -15.40 -0.47
C SER A 14 -3.37 -15.97 -0.17
N TYR A 15 -3.58 -16.52 1.02
CA TYR A 15 -4.86 -17.13 1.41
C TYR A 15 -5.84 -16.13 2.02
N ASP A 16 -5.33 -15.04 2.58
CA ASP A 16 -6.11 -14.08 3.37
C ASP A 16 -6.18 -12.69 2.71
N VAL A 17 -5.59 -12.52 1.51
CA VAL A 17 -5.44 -11.22 0.88
C VAL A 17 -6.77 -10.48 0.68
N ASP A 18 -7.83 -11.18 0.31
CA ASP A 18 -9.17 -10.64 0.12
C ASP A 18 -9.82 -10.18 1.43
N GLN A 19 -9.50 -10.86 2.54
CA GLN A 19 -9.98 -10.51 3.88
C GLN A 19 -9.17 -9.36 4.49
N ILE A 20 -7.87 -9.28 4.20
CA ILE A 20 -6.99 -8.24 4.72
C ILE A 20 -7.17 -6.92 3.97
N ALA A 21 -7.38 -6.99 2.64
CA ALA A 21 -7.60 -5.80 1.82
C ALA A 21 -8.78 -4.98 2.36
N SER A 22 -8.58 -3.68 2.46
CA SER A 22 -9.57 -2.75 3.01
C SER A 22 -9.75 -1.55 2.10
N LEU A 23 -10.82 -0.80 2.33
CA LEU A 23 -10.96 0.54 1.79
C LEU A 23 -9.87 1.46 2.35
N PRO A 24 -9.48 2.53 1.63
CA PRO A 24 -8.59 3.54 2.17
C PRO A 24 -9.15 4.12 3.49
N TYR A 25 -8.26 4.34 4.45
CA TYR A 25 -8.62 4.73 5.82
C TYR A 25 -9.43 6.03 5.91
N ASP A 26 -9.30 6.91 4.94
CA ASP A 26 -9.89 8.26 4.89
C ASP A 26 -11.24 8.32 4.17
N VAL A 27 -11.70 7.21 3.56
CA VAL A 27 -12.99 7.16 2.85
C VAL A 27 -14.09 6.47 3.65
N VAL A 28 -13.80 6.01 4.87
CA VAL A 28 -14.74 5.30 5.75
C VAL A 28 -14.93 6.08 7.06
N SER A 29 -16.17 6.23 7.48
CA SER A 29 -16.51 6.86 8.76
C SER A 29 -16.17 5.96 9.96
N LYS A 30 -16.08 6.56 11.16
CA LYS A 30 -15.82 5.82 12.41
C LYS A 30 -16.81 4.67 12.65
N SER A 31 -18.09 4.90 12.42
CA SER A 31 -19.15 3.89 12.61
C SER A 31 -19.06 2.74 11.58
N GLU A 32 -18.70 3.07 10.34
CA GLU A 32 -18.49 2.04 9.30
C GLU A 32 -17.26 1.18 9.61
N VAL A 33 -16.15 1.82 10.04
CA VAL A 33 -14.94 1.08 10.44
C VAL A 33 -15.24 0.12 11.57
N LEU A 34 -15.92 0.55 12.64
CA LEU A 34 -16.26 -0.32 13.77
C LEU A 34 -17.01 -1.56 13.32
N LYS A 35 -18.00 -1.41 12.43
CA LYS A 35 -18.75 -2.54 11.87
C LYS A 35 -17.86 -3.44 11.01
N LEU A 36 -17.04 -2.85 10.11
CA LEU A 36 -16.17 -3.61 9.21
C LEU A 36 -15.13 -4.46 9.98
N VAL A 37 -14.57 -3.92 11.06
CA VAL A 37 -13.56 -4.64 11.86
C VAL A 37 -14.19 -5.65 12.83
N GLU A 38 -15.46 -5.48 13.21
CA GLU A 38 -16.23 -6.47 13.97
C GLU A 38 -16.57 -7.67 13.10
N ASP A 39 -17.07 -7.41 11.88
CA ASP A 39 -17.43 -8.45 10.90
C ASP A 39 -16.19 -9.18 10.35
N ASN A 40 -15.04 -8.49 10.25
CA ASN A 40 -13.80 -9.05 9.73
C ASN A 40 -12.58 -8.68 10.58
N PRO A 41 -12.18 -9.55 11.54
CA PRO A 41 -10.99 -9.32 12.37
C PRO A 41 -9.65 -9.23 11.62
N LYS A 42 -9.58 -9.71 10.36
CA LYS A 42 -8.39 -9.65 9.52
C LYS A 42 -8.31 -8.35 8.71
N SER A 43 -9.35 -7.51 8.69
CA SER A 43 -9.35 -6.26 7.95
C SER A 43 -8.17 -5.38 8.35
N PHE A 44 -7.44 -4.84 7.36
CA PHE A 44 -6.30 -3.93 7.60
C PHE A 44 -6.70 -2.63 8.32
N LEU A 45 -7.99 -2.27 8.30
CA LEU A 45 -8.53 -1.17 9.11
C LEU A 45 -8.29 -1.36 10.63
N ASN A 46 -8.07 -2.59 11.10
CA ASN A 46 -7.67 -2.84 12.49
C ASN A 46 -6.29 -2.25 12.82
N ILE A 47 -5.46 -1.97 11.81
CA ILE A 47 -4.12 -1.36 11.95
C ILE A 47 -4.21 0.14 11.64
N ASP A 48 -4.85 0.51 10.52
CA ASP A 48 -4.88 1.90 10.05
C ASP A 48 -5.89 2.81 10.77
N ARG A 49 -6.91 2.23 11.41
CA ARG A 49 -8.02 2.95 12.06
C ARG A 49 -8.26 2.53 13.50
N THR A 50 -7.18 2.40 14.26
CA THR A 50 -7.24 2.15 15.71
C THR A 50 -7.90 3.27 16.50
N ASP A 51 -7.88 4.50 15.97
CA ASP A 51 -8.55 5.70 16.49
C ASP A 51 -10.02 5.46 16.83
N VAL A 52 -10.70 4.60 16.08
CA VAL A 52 -12.14 4.32 16.28
C VAL A 52 -12.46 3.67 17.63
N ARG A 53 -11.47 3.13 18.31
CA ARG A 53 -11.60 2.46 19.62
C ARG A 53 -11.41 3.41 20.81
N PHE A 54 -11.07 4.67 20.55
CA PHE A 54 -10.76 5.65 21.57
C PHE A 54 -11.69 6.87 21.47
N GLU A 55 -11.84 7.57 22.59
CA GLU A 55 -12.58 8.84 22.61
C GLU A 55 -11.76 9.97 21.95
N THR A 56 -10.43 9.95 22.19
CA THR A 56 -9.47 10.91 21.64
C THR A 56 -8.70 10.27 20.49
N GLU A 57 -8.85 10.78 19.26
CA GLU A 57 -8.30 10.20 18.05
C GLU A 57 -6.76 10.31 17.95
N ASP A 58 -6.13 11.22 18.70
CA ASP A 58 -4.69 11.49 18.68
C ASP A 58 -3.96 11.11 19.98
N ALA A 59 -4.56 10.29 20.84
CA ALA A 59 -3.92 9.74 22.02
C ALA A 59 -2.76 8.82 21.67
N ASP A 60 -1.72 8.74 22.51
CA ASP A 60 -0.56 7.87 22.23
C ASP A 60 -0.94 6.40 22.13
N GLU A 61 -1.91 5.97 22.92
CA GLU A 61 -2.45 4.61 22.91
C GLU A 61 -3.05 4.18 21.57
N VAL A 62 -3.51 5.14 20.75
CA VAL A 62 -4.02 4.87 19.38
C VAL A 62 -2.89 4.31 18.51
N TYR A 63 -1.72 4.92 18.58
CA TYR A 63 -0.57 4.54 17.75
C TYR A 63 0.14 3.29 18.30
N GLU A 64 0.17 3.14 19.64
CA GLU A 64 0.67 1.92 20.27
C GLU A 64 -0.18 0.70 19.86
N LEU A 65 -1.52 0.84 19.88
CA LEU A 65 -2.41 -0.22 19.43
C LEU A 65 -2.19 -0.56 17.95
N ALA A 66 -1.92 0.42 17.07
CA ALA A 66 -1.63 0.17 15.66
C ALA A 66 -0.36 -0.68 15.49
N LYS A 67 0.70 -0.36 16.25
CA LYS A 67 1.93 -1.13 16.29
C LYS A 67 1.70 -2.56 16.78
N ASP A 68 0.96 -2.73 17.87
CA ASP A 68 0.64 -4.06 18.42
C ASP A 68 -0.20 -4.89 17.46
N LYS A 69 -1.16 -4.25 16.77
CA LYS A 69 -1.96 -4.92 15.74
C LYS A 69 -1.12 -5.34 14.54
N LEU A 70 -0.18 -4.52 14.09
CA LEU A 70 0.74 -4.89 13.01
C LEU A 70 1.59 -6.09 13.40
N ALA A 71 2.14 -6.11 14.61
CA ALA A 71 2.91 -7.24 15.14
C ALA A 71 2.04 -8.51 15.24
N ASP A 72 0.83 -8.42 15.80
CA ASP A 72 -0.12 -9.54 15.92
C ASP A 72 -0.48 -10.14 14.55
N PHE A 73 -0.69 -9.30 13.53
CA PHE A 73 -0.97 -9.77 12.17
C PHE A 73 0.24 -10.51 11.55
N MET A 74 1.46 -10.07 11.85
CA MET A 74 2.68 -10.74 11.41
C MET A 74 2.89 -12.07 12.18
N ASP A 75 2.69 -12.09 13.49
CA ASP A 75 2.82 -13.28 14.32
C ASP A 75 1.81 -14.38 13.95
N LYS A 76 0.60 -13.99 13.53
CA LYS A 76 -0.43 -14.89 13.01
C LYS A 76 -0.16 -15.35 11.57
N GLY A 77 0.86 -14.80 10.90
CA GLY A 77 1.15 -15.09 9.51
C GLY A 77 0.12 -14.53 8.52
N TRP A 78 -0.76 -13.65 8.95
CA TRP A 78 -1.69 -12.92 8.05
C TRP A 78 -0.93 -11.94 7.17
N LEU A 79 0.07 -11.26 7.76
CA LEU A 79 1.05 -10.47 7.04
C LEU A 79 2.40 -11.17 7.08
N ILE A 80 3.10 -11.16 5.95
CA ILE A 80 4.44 -11.73 5.82
C ILE A 80 5.41 -10.68 5.28
N LYS A 81 6.63 -10.66 5.82
CA LYS A 81 7.71 -9.80 5.33
C LYS A 81 8.50 -10.52 4.25
N GLU A 82 8.68 -9.88 3.10
CA GLU A 82 9.50 -10.42 2.02
C GLU A 82 10.96 -10.54 2.42
N GLU A 83 11.60 -11.65 2.03
CA GLU A 83 13.03 -11.88 2.27
C GLU A 83 13.91 -11.05 1.33
N GLU A 84 13.44 -10.87 0.08
CA GLU A 84 14.17 -10.15 -0.96
C GLU A 84 13.44 -8.87 -1.36
N PRO A 85 14.19 -7.78 -1.69
CA PRO A 85 13.60 -6.59 -2.26
C PRO A 85 12.93 -6.86 -3.61
N ALA A 86 11.78 -6.26 -3.85
CA ALA A 86 11.02 -6.39 -5.08
C ALA A 86 10.38 -5.07 -5.52
N LEU A 87 10.03 -4.99 -6.79
CA LEU A 87 9.05 -4.05 -7.32
C LEU A 87 7.74 -4.82 -7.56
N TYR A 88 6.61 -4.11 -7.54
CA TYR A 88 5.33 -4.75 -7.81
C TYR A 88 4.57 -4.04 -8.92
N ILE A 89 4.01 -4.81 -9.85
CA ILE A 89 3.01 -4.30 -10.79
C ILE A 89 1.66 -4.45 -10.11
N TYR A 90 0.88 -3.39 -10.08
CA TYR A 90 -0.47 -3.38 -9.52
C TYR A 90 -1.48 -3.02 -10.60
N ARG A 91 -2.46 -3.89 -10.82
CA ARG A 91 -3.57 -3.69 -11.73
C ARG A 91 -4.85 -3.50 -10.94
N LEU A 92 -5.59 -2.48 -11.30
CA LEU A 92 -6.97 -2.25 -10.89
C LEU A 92 -7.88 -2.36 -12.11
N LEU A 93 -8.96 -3.11 -11.99
CA LEU A 93 -10.02 -3.17 -12.99
C LEU A 93 -11.36 -2.95 -12.29
N GLN A 94 -12.05 -1.86 -12.66
CA GLN A 94 -13.38 -1.53 -12.15
C GLN A 94 -14.29 -1.22 -13.34
N GLY A 95 -15.26 -2.09 -13.61
CA GLY A 95 -16.00 -2.03 -14.87
C GLY A 95 -15.05 -2.05 -16.07
N ASP A 96 -15.15 -1.05 -16.95
CA ASP A 96 -14.26 -0.91 -18.11
C ASP A 96 -12.97 -0.12 -17.84
N ARG A 97 -12.78 0.36 -16.61
CA ARG A 97 -11.61 1.17 -16.23
C ARG A 97 -10.46 0.26 -15.80
N LEU A 98 -9.43 0.22 -16.63
CA LEU A 98 -8.23 -0.55 -16.40
C LEU A 98 -7.05 0.37 -16.09
N GLN A 99 -6.45 0.21 -14.91
CA GLN A 99 -5.29 0.96 -14.48
C GLN A 99 -4.14 0.03 -14.09
N TYR A 100 -2.92 0.43 -14.45
CA TYR A 100 -1.69 -0.21 -14.01
C TYR A 100 -0.80 0.79 -13.28
N GLY A 101 -0.22 0.38 -12.18
CA GLY A 101 0.77 1.11 -11.41
C GLY A 101 2.01 0.28 -11.15
N LEU A 102 3.09 0.96 -10.78
CA LEU A 102 4.30 0.37 -10.22
C LEU A 102 4.39 0.74 -8.75
N VAL A 103 4.44 -0.26 -7.87
CA VAL A 103 4.66 -0.06 -6.43
C VAL A 103 6.14 -0.17 -6.15
N THR A 104 6.71 0.87 -5.56
CA THR A 104 8.14 1.05 -5.34
C THR A 104 8.38 2.03 -4.20
N THR A 105 9.58 2.11 -3.68
CA THR A 105 10.00 3.28 -2.90
C THR A 105 10.60 4.34 -3.81
N ILE A 106 10.46 5.60 -3.40
CA ILE A 106 11.03 6.76 -4.09
C ILE A 106 11.91 7.56 -3.12
N ALA A 107 12.92 8.24 -3.67
CA ALA A 107 13.78 9.08 -2.85
C ALA A 107 13.03 10.34 -2.39
N VAL A 108 13.06 10.61 -1.07
CA VAL A 108 12.48 11.84 -0.49
C VAL A 108 13.13 13.10 -1.10
N ALA A 109 14.42 13.03 -1.45
CA ALA A 109 15.13 14.11 -2.14
C ALA A 109 14.46 14.52 -3.45
N ASP A 110 13.90 13.58 -4.22
CA ASP A 110 13.21 13.92 -5.48
C ASP A 110 11.96 14.78 -5.27
N TYR A 111 11.35 14.67 -4.10
CA TYR A 111 10.25 15.57 -3.71
C TYR A 111 10.78 16.92 -3.28
N ALA A 112 11.84 16.98 -2.47
CA ALA A 112 12.46 18.22 -2.01
C ALA A 112 13.04 19.04 -3.19
N ASP A 113 13.67 18.37 -4.16
CA ASP A 113 14.26 18.97 -5.37
C ASP A 113 13.20 19.34 -6.44
N GLY A 114 11.93 19.03 -6.20
CA GLY A 114 10.82 19.35 -7.10
C GLY A 114 10.75 18.48 -8.37
N HIS A 115 11.46 17.36 -8.42
CA HIS A 115 11.28 16.34 -9.46
C HIS A 115 9.88 15.73 -9.39
N ILE A 116 9.37 15.52 -8.16
CA ILE A 116 8.00 15.15 -7.87
C ILE A 116 7.22 16.43 -7.55
N LYS A 117 6.20 16.70 -8.34
CA LYS A 117 5.36 17.89 -8.17
C LYS A 117 4.28 17.62 -7.14
N ARG A 118 4.09 18.55 -6.21
CA ARG A 118 2.97 18.55 -5.29
C ARG A 118 1.68 18.75 -6.08
N HIS A 119 0.69 17.91 -5.82
CA HIS A 119 -0.63 18.00 -6.44
C HIS A 119 -1.55 18.94 -5.65
N GLU A 120 -1.50 18.83 -4.31
CA GLU A 120 -2.36 19.59 -3.38
C GLU A 120 -1.60 19.91 -2.08
N PHE A 121 -2.19 20.77 -1.27
CA PHE A 121 -1.72 20.99 0.10
C PHE A 121 -2.37 19.98 1.01
N THR A 122 -1.55 19.22 1.72
CA THR A 122 -2.01 18.31 2.77
C THR A 122 -2.55 19.10 3.97
N ARG A 123 -3.55 18.55 4.65
CA ARG A 123 -4.03 19.09 5.91
C ARG A 123 -3.01 18.81 7.01
N PRO A 124 -2.57 19.83 7.79
CA PRO A 124 -1.52 19.65 8.81
C PRO A 124 -1.89 18.63 9.91
N ASP A 125 -3.18 18.55 10.27
CA ASP A 125 -3.69 17.56 11.23
C ASP A 125 -3.50 16.13 10.73
N LYS A 126 -3.83 15.86 9.45
CA LYS A 126 -3.68 14.54 8.84
C LYS A 126 -2.21 14.17 8.59
N GLU A 127 -1.39 15.15 8.24
CA GLU A 127 0.05 14.96 8.09
C GLU A 127 0.68 14.56 9.44
N LYS A 128 0.36 15.29 10.52
CA LYS A 128 0.84 14.98 11.86
C LYS A 128 0.40 13.60 12.33
N ASP A 129 -0.85 13.22 12.09
CA ASP A 129 -1.40 11.92 12.40
C ASP A 129 -0.62 10.79 11.69
N ARG A 130 -0.39 10.91 10.37
CA ARG A 130 0.35 9.89 9.61
C ARG A 130 1.82 9.81 10.00
N ILE A 131 2.47 10.93 10.32
CA ILE A 131 3.84 10.92 10.85
C ILE A 131 3.91 10.10 12.13
N ARG A 132 3.04 10.36 13.12
CA ARG A 132 3.02 9.62 14.38
C ARG A 132 2.71 8.15 14.19
N HIS A 133 1.76 7.82 13.32
CA HIS A 133 1.40 6.44 13.00
C HIS A 133 2.60 5.68 12.42
N ASN A 134 3.30 6.27 11.44
CA ASN A 134 4.47 5.65 10.81
C ASN A 134 5.64 5.53 11.78
N ASP A 135 5.91 6.56 12.59
CA ASP A 135 6.99 6.55 13.58
C ASP A 135 6.76 5.48 14.66
N CYS A 136 5.54 5.33 15.15
CA CYS A 136 5.22 4.36 16.18
C CYS A 136 5.23 2.92 15.64
N SER A 137 4.67 2.69 14.47
CA SER A 137 4.57 1.36 13.86
C SER A 137 5.86 0.90 13.16
N ASP A 138 6.84 1.80 12.96
CA ASP A 138 8.03 1.59 12.11
C ASP A 138 7.67 1.03 10.72
N ALA A 139 6.54 1.49 10.18
CA ALA A 139 6.01 1.04 8.90
C ALA A 139 5.24 2.14 8.17
N ASN A 140 5.35 2.17 6.84
CA ASN A 140 4.49 2.99 6.00
C ASN A 140 3.29 2.14 5.56
N THR A 141 2.17 2.31 6.25
CA THR A 141 0.95 1.52 6.04
C THR A 141 0.07 2.08 4.92
N SER A 142 0.29 3.33 4.50
CA SER A 142 -0.53 4.03 3.50
C SER A 142 0.35 4.54 2.35
N PRO A 143 0.54 3.73 1.29
CA PRO A 143 1.29 4.16 0.12
C PRO A 143 0.70 5.40 -0.53
N ILE A 144 1.55 6.35 -0.96
CA ILE A 144 1.10 7.52 -1.70
C ILE A 144 0.83 7.17 -3.16
N PHE A 145 -0.12 7.86 -3.78
CA PHE A 145 -0.42 7.73 -5.19
C PHE A 145 0.24 8.85 -5.99
N LEU A 146 1.07 8.46 -6.95
CA LEU A 146 1.74 9.38 -7.88
C LEU A 146 1.32 9.09 -9.31
N THR A 147 1.21 10.14 -10.10
CA THR A 147 1.03 10.03 -11.55
C THR A 147 2.29 10.44 -12.29
N MET A 148 2.49 9.88 -13.47
CA MET A 148 3.63 10.20 -14.32
C MET A 148 3.20 10.42 -15.77
N ARG A 149 4.00 11.14 -16.52
CA ARG A 149 3.80 11.25 -17.96
C ARG A 149 3.97 9.90 -18.62
N LYS A 150 3.28 9.68 -19.75
CA LYS A 150 3.36 8.44 -20.52
C LYS A 150 4.82 8.07 -20.82
N ASN A 151 5.23 6.89 -20.37
CA ASN A 151 6.53 6.29 -20.66
C ASN A 151 6.31 4.96 -21.39
N SER A 152 6.60 4.94 -22.68
CA SER A 152 6.36 3.77 -23.53
C SER A 152 7.32 2.61 -23.22
N LYS A 153 8.58 2.92 -22.80
CA LYS A 153 9.56 1.91 -22.36
C LYS A 153 9.06 1.20 -21.11
N LEU A 154 8.69 1.97 -20.08
CA LEU A 154 8.16 1.40 -18.84
C LEU A 154 6.90 0.58 -19.10
N LYS A 155 5.94 1.10 -19.89
CA LYS A 155 4.72 0.37 -20.24
C LYS A 155 5.03 -0.98 -20.91
N PHE A 156 6.01 -1.01 -21.81
CA PHE A 156 6.45 -2.24 -22.47
C PHE A 156 7.06 -3.24 -21.49
N LEU A 157 7.96 -2.78 -20.62
CA LEU A 157 8.60 -3.62 -19.59
C LEU A 157 7.58 -4.23 -18.64
N LEU A 158 6.67 -3.41 -18.09
CA LEU A 158 5.63 -3.90 -17.19
C LEU A 158 4.68 -4.90 -17.88
N LYS A 159 4.36 -4.66 -19.16
CA LYS A 159 3.56 -5.60 -19.93
C LYS A 159 4.28 -6.94 -20.10
N LYS A 160 5.56 -6.92 -20.47
CA LYS A 160 6.38 -8.12 -20.65
C LYS A 160 6.43 -8.96 -19.37
N GLU A 161 6.68 -8.32 -18.22
CA GLU A 161 6.76 -9.00 -16.92
C GLU A 161 5.42 -9.62 -16.51
N ARG A 162 4.32 -8.89 -16.67
CA ARG A 162 2.98 -9.39 -16.39
C ARG A 162 2.61 -10.59 -17.25
N ASP A 163 2.90 -10.52 -18.56
CA ASP A 163 2.52 -11.57 -19.51
C ASP A 163 3.41 -12.83 -19.36
N ALA A 164 4.57 -12.72 -18.71
CA ALA A 164 5.52 -13.82 -18.52
C ALA A 164 5.25 -14.68 -17.26
N ARG A 165 4.38 -14.25 -16.36
CA ARG A 165 4.17 -14.94 -15.08
C ARG A 165 2.75 -14.80 -14.52
N LEU A 166 2.36 -15.72 -13.67
CA LEU A 166 1.11 -15.60 -12.92
C LEU A 166 1.21 -14.47 -11.88
N PRO A 167 0.10 -13.80 -11.56
CA PRO A 167 0.08 -12.81 -10.48
C PRO A 167 0.34 -13.46 -9.11
N LEU A 168 0.95 -12.70 -8.22
CA LEU A 168 1.06 -13.05 -6.81
C LEU A 168 -0.32 -13.08 -6.14
N TYR A 169 -1.18 -12.11 -6.50
CA TYR A 169 -2.57 -12.02 -6.07
C TYR A 169 -3.49 -11.73 -7.25
N SER A 170 -4.71 -12.29 -7.19
CA SER A 170 -5.83 -11.91 -8.03
C SER A 170 -7.10 -12.10 -7.21
N PHE A 171 -7.78 -11.02 -6.84
CA PHE A 171 -8.97 -11.06 -5.99
C PHE A 171 -9.91 -9.90 -6.31
N ASP A 172 -11.17 -10.05 -5.96
CA ASP A 172 -12.19 -9.01 -6.04
C ASP A 172 -12.40 -8.37 -4.67
N SER A 173 -12.60 -7.07 -4.65
CA SER A 173 -12.85 -6.30 -3.44
C SER A 173 -14.09 -5.43 -3.56
N PHE A 174 -14.22 -4.42 -2.69
CA PHE A 174 -15.33 -3.48 -2.68
C PHE A 174 -15.57 -2.83 -4.05
N ASN A 175 -16.85 -2.53 -4.34
CA ASN A 175 -17.28 -1.84 -5.56
C ASN A 175 -16.89 -2.55 -6.87
N ASP A 176 -16.97 -3.88 -6.89
CA ASP A 176 -16.65 -4.73 -8.04
C ASP A 176 -15.28 -4.41 -8.66
N THR A 177 -14.30 -4.13 -7.79
CA THR A 177 -12.94 -3.85 -8.21
C THR A 177 -12.09 -5.11 -8.14
N ASN A 178 -11.56 -5.54 -9.29
CA ASN A 178 -10.60 -6.64 -9.36
C ASN A 178 -9.16 -6.11 -9.24
N HIS A 179 -8.43 -6.73 -8.33
CA HIS A 179 -7.03 -6.43 -8.01
C HIS A 179 -6.13 -7.55 -8.50
N CYS A 180 -5.06 -7.20 -9.21
CA CYS A 180 -3.98 -8.14 -9.51
C CYS A 180 -2.62 -7.52 -9.19
N ILE A 181 -1.74 -8.32 -8.58
CA ILE A 181 -0.40 -7.89 -8.21
C ILE A 181 0.62 -8.91 -8.72
N TRP A 182 1.67 -8.43 -9.38
CA TRP A 182 2.83 -9.24 -9.79
C TRP A 182 4.07 -8.74 -9.07
N ARG A 183 4.89 -9.66 -8.60
CA ARG A 183 6.15 -9.39 -7.93
C ARG A 183 7.30 -9.51 -8.92
N ILE A 184 8.22 -8.54 -8.93
CA ILE A 184 9.42 -8.50 -9.77
C ILE A 184 10.64 -8.54 -8.85
N THR A 185 11.41 -9.61 -8.93
CA THR A 185 12.64 -9.81 -8.14
C THR A 185 13.90 -9.93 -9.02
N ASP A 186 13.73 -10.15 -10.32
CA ASP A 186 14.86 -10.28 -11.25
C ASP A 186 15.67 -8.99 -11.32
N PRO A 187 16.98 -9.02 -10.93
CA PRO A 187 17.80 -7.81 -10.86
C PRO A 187 17.94 -7.09 -12.20
N ALA A 188 18.04 -7.83 -13.31
CA ALA A 188 18.19 -7.23 -14.63
C ALA A 188 16.91 -6.49 -15.06
N THR A 189 15.75 -7.03 -14.74
CA THR A 189 14.46 -6.38 -14.98
C THR A 189 14.32 -5.13 -14.11
N ILE A 190 14.69 -5.21 -12.83
CA ILE A 190 14.66 -4.06 -11.91
C ILE A 190 15.55 -2.94 -12.44
N GLU A 191 16.79 -3.24 -12.83
CA GLU A 191 17.72 -2.25 -13.40
C GLU A 191 17.16 -1.60 -14.68
N ASN A 192 16.55 -2.38 -15.56
CA ASN A 192 15.90 -1.88 -16.77
C ASN A 192 14.70 -0.96 -16.49
N ILE A 193 13.98 -1.19 -15.39
CA ILE A 193 12.86 -0.32 -14.97
C ILE A 193 13.39 0.97 -14.35
N GLN A 194 14.51 0.92 -13.63
CA GLN A 194 15.15 2.07 -13.00
C GLN A 194 15.86 3.00 -13.98
N SER A 195 16.26 2.52 -15.16
CA SER A 195 16.94 3.25 -16.25
C SER A 195 15.97 3.94 -17.20
#